data_b75c0571a05a1f520fcb691919a4426e
#
_entry.id   b75c0571a05a1f520fcb691919a4426e
#
_cell.length_a   1.000
_cell.length_b   1.000
_cell.length_c   1.000
_cell.angle_alpha   90.00
_cell.angle_beta   90.00
_cell.angle_gamma   90.00
#
_symmetry.space_group_name_H-M   'P 1'
#
loop_
_entity.id
_entity.type
_entity.pdbx_description
1 polymer ?
#
loop_
_entity_poly.entity_id
_entity_poly.type
_entity_poly.pdbx_seq_one_letter_code
_entity_poly.pdbx_strand_id
1 'polypeptide(L)'
;MTFRLYPNKQIEQSLRYHRKLHKDLFNAAAYNRFTQYQKFKHSVSYRSQQNSLPAFKEVWTEYKEINSQALQATLKRVDFAFERWFKGLGKRPKFKSIRHYSGWTYPAKTGYSVESNGENGYLNLSKIGRIQMRGKAKYWGQPTTCTIVHRNGKWYASITVDVLEQVLKPEVLPVGAIGIDLGCKSALSITDGTTHQQITAPKFLRNAEHQIKKASKEKRRKQAPNKTKKIKASRRWKRATAKVSKLVRKVGNQRQDWVHQVAAEIVSGNSFVATEKLEVKNMTSIAKKGKRKKQKAGLNKSILDVGFGMLKSTIKYKVEQIGGVFVEVPTKKVKPSQTCPKCGYQHKKTLDIRVHECGVCGYVQDRDVAAAEVMLYWSKGTLPGFGTSLVDADVLSSTSSTSKKAGSMKQLGRAKRQKSTLTGRDVETRPSTK
;
A
#
# COMPACT_ATOMS: atom_id res chain seq x y z
N MET A 1 -9.14 -11.88 1.41
CA MET A 1 -9.59 -12.19 0.04
C MET A 1 -10.70 -11.23 -0.38
N THR A 2 -10.84 -10.91 -1.69
CA THR A 2 -11.83 -9.90 -2.13
C THR A 2 -12.73 -10.49 -3.21
N PHE A 3 -14.02 -10.54 -2.94
CA PHE A 3 -15.05 -11.05 -3.84
C PHE A 3 -15.91 -9.91 -4.36
N ARG A 4 -16.40 -10.02 -5.58
CA ARG A 4 -17.37 -9.08 -6.12
C ARG A 4 -18.76 -9.51 -5.73
N LEU A 5 -19.57 -8.55 -5.24
CA LEU A 5 -20.97 -8.77 -4.88
C LEU A 5 -21.90 -8.37 -6.03
N TYR A 6 -22.99 -9.14 -6.19
CA TYR A 6 -24.04 -8.95 -7.19
C TYR A 6 -25.41 -8.83 -6.50
N PRO A 7 -25.66 -7.70 -5.79
CA PRO A 7 -26.92 -7.46 -5.14
C PRO A 7 -28.04 -7.23 -6.16
N ASN A 8 -29.26 -7.68 -5.86
CA ASN A 8 -30.46 -7.23 -6.54
C ASN A 8 -30.76 -5.76 -6.22
N LYS A 9 -31.77 -5.17 -6.85
CA LYS A 9 -32.12 -3.74 -6.68
C LYS A 9 -32.48 -3.38 -5.23
N GLN A 10 -33.22 -4.23 -4.56
CA GLN A 10 -33.64 -4.01 -3.16
C GLN A 10 -32.46 -4.08 -2.20
N ILE A 11 -31.64 -5.13 -2.30
CA ILE A 11 -30.43 -5.28 -1.48
C ILE A 11 -29.42 -4.14 -1.78
N GLU A 12 -29.32 -3.69 -3.03
CA GLU A 12 -28.45 -2.56 -3.35
C GLU A 12 -28.91 -1.27 -2.66
N GLN A 13 -30.23 -1.03 -2.56
CA GLN A 13 -30.77 0.10 -1.81
C GLN A 13 -30.41 -0.01 -0.31
N SER A 14 -30.58 -1.18 0.31
CA SER A 14 -30.19 -1.43 1.70
C SER A 14 -28.69 -1.22 1.93
N LEU A 15 -27.83 -1.74 1.05
CA LEU A 15 -26.39 -1.52 1.12
C LEU A 15 -26.01 -0.03 1.03
N ARG A 16 -26.69 0.75 0.17
CA ARG A 16 -26.48 2.21 0.04
C ARG A 16 -26.94 2.94 1.29
N TYR A 17 -28.05 2.52 1.87
CA TYR A 17 -28.61 3.08 3.10
C TYR A 17 -27.69 2.81 4.30
N HIS A 18 -27.30 1.57 4.54
CA HIS A 18 -26.35 1.20 5.59
C HIS A 18 -25.02 1.96 5.45
N ARG A 19 -24.50 2.08 4.24
CA ARG A 19 -23.28 2.86 3.98
C ARG A 19 -23.44 4.34 4.35
N LYS A 20 -24.63 4.93 4.12
CA LYS A 20 -24.96 6.30 4.53
C LYS A 20 -24.94 6.41 6.05
N LEU A 21 -25.64 5.53 6.75
CA LEU A 21 -25.70 5.53 8.22
C LEU A 21 -24.31 5.35 8.87
N HIS A 22 -23.52 4.39 8.40
CA HIS A 22 -22.13 4.25 8.87
C HIS A 22 -21.26 5.48 8.63
N LYS A 23 -21.45 6.19 7.50
CA LYS A 23 -20.77 7.46 7.24
C LYS A 23 -21.24 8.54 8.21
N ASP A 24 -22.54 8.62 8.48
CA ASP A 24 -23.10 9.62 9.38
C ASP A 24 -22.63 9.36 10.83
N LEU A 25 -22.63 8.10 11.30
CA LEU A 25 -22.05 7.73 12.59
C LEU A 25 -20.58 8.08 12.69
N PHE A 26 -19.78 7.80 11.65
CA PHE A 26 -18.37 8.17 11.62
C PHE A 26 -18.17 9.68 11.80
N ASN A 27 -18.98 10.49 11.13
CA ASN A 27 -18.91 11.94 11.22
C ASN A 27 -19.40 12.46 12.57
N ALA A 28 -20.48 11.90 13.11
CA ALA A 28 -21.02 12.26 14.43
C ALA A 28 -20.00 11.97 15.53
N ALA A 29 -19.39 10.78 15.52
CA ALA A 29 -18.36 10.40 16.48
C ALA A 29 -17.10 11.29 16.39
N ALA A 30 -16.67 11.63 15.17
CA ALA A 30 -15.56 12.57 14.98
C ALA A 30 -15.91 13.98 15.44
N TYR A 31 -17.13 14.46 15.18
CA TYR A 31 -17.62 15.74 15.63
C TYR A 31 -17.70 15.81 17.17
N ASN A 32 -18.23 14.79 17.79
CA ASN A 32 -18.30 14.65 19.25
C ASN A 32 -16.89 14.81 19.88
N ARG A 33 -15.88 14.09 19.39
CA ARG A 33 -14.50 14.19 19.90
C ARG A 33 -13.92 15.60 19.73
N PHE A 34 -14.13 16.24 18.58
CA PHE A 34 -13.66 17.61 18.35
C PHE A 34 -14.35 18.62 19.27
N THR A 35 -15.66 18.51 19.39
CA THR A 35 -16.46 19.47 20.17
C THR A 35 -16.19 19.34 21.67
N GLN A 36 -16.13 18.13 22.21
CA GLN A 36 -15.85 17.88 23.61
C GLN A 36 -14.46 18.41 24.01
N TYR A 37 -13.46 18.16 23.19
CA TYR A 37 -12.13 18.68 23.45
C TYR A 37 -12.05 20.20 23.29
N GLN A 38 -12.67 20.78 22.26
CA GLN A 38 -12.64 22.22 22.01
C GLN A 38 -13.35 23.02 23.10
N LYS A 39 -14.54 22.57 23.51
CA LYS A 39 -15.37 23.28 24.48
C LYS A 39 -14.99 22.99 25.94
N PHE A 40 -14.70 21.75 26.28
CA PHE A 40 -14.57 21.27 27.66
C PHE A 40 -13.18 20.69 27.96
N LYS A 41 -12.22 20.68 27.00
CA LYS A 41 -10.92 20.03 27.12
C LYS A 41 -11.00 18.53 27.47
N HIS A 42 -12.20 17.95 27.31
CA HIS A 42 -12.45 16.55 27.59
C HIS A 42 -12.09 15.64 26.40
N SER A 43 -11.25 14.63 26.66
CA SER A 43 -10.86 13.63 25.66
C SER A 43 -11.81 12.46 25.66
N VAL A 44 -12.60 12.32 24.59
CA VAL A 44 -13.56 11.22 24.41
C VAL A 44 -12.85 9.97 23.89
N SER A 45 -12.90 8.88 24.65
CA SER A 45 -12.33 7.59 24.28
C SER A 45 -13.24 6.78 23.35
N TYR A 46 -12.68 5.74 22.71
CA TYR A 46 -13.47 4.73 21.99
C TYR A 46 -14.52 4.06 22.90
N ARG A 47 -14.09 3.66 24.12
CA ARG A 47 -14.96 2.95 25.08
C ARG A 47 -16.16 3.83 25.50
N SER A 48 -15.92 5.11 25.77
CA SER A 48 -17.01 6.06 26.06
C SER A 48 -18.01 6.14 24.92
N GLN A 49 -17.56 6.28 23.67
CA GLN A 49 -18.45 6.32 22.51
C GLN A 49 -19.16 4.97 22.25
N GLN A 50 -18.50 3.85 22.54
CA GLN A 50 -19.10 2.52 22.44
C GLN A 50 -20.22 2.34 23.46
N ASN A 51 -19.99 2.72 24.71
CA ASN A 51 -20.98 2.61 25.80
C ASN A 51 -22.19 3.53 25.58
N SER A 52 -22.04 4.64 24.85
CA SER A 52 -23.16 5.52 24.50
C SER A 52 -24.02 5.01 23.33
N LEU A 53 -23.62 3.94 22.61
CA LEU A 53 -24.40 3.41 21.48
C LEU A 53 -25.82 2.96 21.81
N PRO A 54 -26.12 2.33 22.95
CA PRO A 54 -27.53 1.99 23.31
C PRO A 54 -28.41 3.24 23.36
N ALA A 55 -28.05 4.25 24.15
CA ALA A 55 -28.79 5.51 24.26
C ALA A 55 -28.87 6.25 22.91
N PHE A 56 -27.79 6.23 22.12
CA PHE A 56 -27.77 6.78 20.76
C PHE A 56 -28.84 6.13 19.86
N LYS A 57 -29.02 4.81 19.94
CA LYS A 57 -30.05 4.08 19.18
C LYS A 57 -31.48 4.35 19.62
N GLU A 58 -31.71 4.73 20.88
CA GLU A 58 -33.03 5.15 21.33
C GLU A 58 -33.45 6.46 20.67
N VAL A 59 -32.51 7.41 20.51
CA VAL A 59 -32.77 8.70 19.86
C VAL A 59 -32.79 8.55 18.31
N TRP A 60 -31.89 7.75 17.76
CA TRP A 60 -31.75 7.53 16.32
C TRP A 60 -32.13 6.09 15.96
N THR A 61 -33.43 5.83 15.88
CA THR A 61 -34.00 4.48 15.76
C THR A 61 -33.56 3.73 14.50
N GLU A 62 -33.23 4.44 13.42
CA GLU A 62 -32.70 3.85 12.18
C GLU A 62 -31.40 3.05 12.40
N TYR A 63 -30.65 3.32 13.45
CA TYR A 63 -29.45 2.53 13.78
C TYR A 63 -29.76 1.20 14.47
N LYS A 64 -31.02 0.95 14.89
CA LYS A 64 -31.50 -0.38 15.35
C LYS A 64 -31.46 -1.39 14.17
N GLU A 65 -31.57 -0.93 12.93
CA GLU A 65 -31.47 -1.75 11.72
C GLU A 65 -30.05 -2.20 11.39
N ILE A 66 -29.02 -1.70 12.07
CA ILE A 66 -27.64 -2.06 11.81
C ILE A 66 -27.11 -3.00 12.89
N ASN A 67 -26.30 -3.98 12.46
CA ASN A 67 -25.61 -4.86 13.39
C ASN A 67 -24.73 -4.05 14.37
N SER A 68 -24.89 -4.29 15.67
CA SER A 68 -24.25 -3.52 16.74
C SER A 68 -22.71 -3.58 16.66
N GLN A 69 -22.14 -4.74 16.33
CA GLN A 69 -20.69 -4.87 16.19
C GLN A 69 -20.14 -4.10 14.97
N ALA A 70 -20.93 -3.99 13.89
CA ALA A 70 -20.56 -3.17 12.74
C ALA A 70 -20.57 -1.66 13.08
N LEU A 71 -21.46 -1.21 13.97
CA LEU A 71 -21.43 0.16 14.52
C LEU A 71 -20.18 0.38 15.36
N GLN A 72 -19.87 -0.54 16.27
CA GLN A 72 -18.64 -0.49 17.08
C GLN A 72 -17.38 -0.46 16.22
N ALA A 73 -17.33 -1.26 15.15
CA ALA A 73 -16.22 -1.22 14.20
C ALA A 73 -16.09 0.15 13.48
N THR A 74 -17.21 0.84 13.27
CA THR A 74 -17.19 2.20 12.72
C THR A 74 -16.61 3.21 13.71
N LEU A 75 -16.96 3.10 15.00
CA LEU A 75 -16.34 3.92 16.07
C LEU A 75 -14.85 3.60 16.22
N LYS A 76 -14.45 2.33 16.15
CA LYS A 76 -13.04 1.94 16.19
C LYS A 76 -12.23 2.53 15.02
N ARG A 77 -12.84 2.67 13.85
CA ARG A 77 -12.20 3.37 12.71
C ARG A 77 -11.99 4.87 12.97
N VAL A 78 -12.89 5.53 13.71
CA VAL A 78 -12.70 6.92 14.16
C VAL A 78 -11.52 6.96 15.12
N ASP A 79 -11.53 6.11 16.13
CA ASP A 79 -10.47 5.99 17.14
C ASP A 79 -9.09 5.83 16.50
N PHE A 80 -8.94 4.85 15.62
CA PHE A 80 -7.71 4.62 14.88
C PHE A 80 -7.25 5.84 14.03
N ALA A 81 -8.19 6.61 13.48
CA ALA A 81 -7.85 7.81 12.74
C ALA A 81 -7.27 8.91 13.66
N PHE A 82 -7.80 9.05 14.89
CA PHE A 82 -7.28 9.96 15.91
C PHE A 82 -5.94 9.48 16.47
N GLU A 83 -5.80 8.20 16.79
CA GLU A 83 -4.51 7.62 17.24
C GLU A 83 -3.38 7.88 16.22
N ARG A 84 -3.64 7.64 14.93
CA ARG A 84 -2.67 7.93 13.87
C ARG A 84 -2.30 9.41 13.79
N TRP A 85 -3.25 10.29 14.02
CA TRP A 85 -3.00 11.73 14.05
C TRP A 85 -2.14 12.11 15.24
N PHE A 86 -2.47 11.66 16.44
CA PHE A 86 -1.69 11.94 17.65
C PHE A 86 -0.26 11.38 17.59
N LYS A 87 -0.07 10.22 16.95
CA LYS A 87 1.25 9.62 16.71
C LYS A 87 2.03 10.28 15.54
N GLY A 88 1.53 11.35 14.93
CA GLY A 88 2.15 11.99 13.74
C GLY A 88 2.13 11.15 12.46
N LEU A 89 1.47 9.96 12.48
CA LEU A 89 1.38 9.04 11.35
C LEU A 89 0.29 9.43 10.34
N GLY A 90 -0.44 10.49 10.59
CA GLY A 90 -1.53 10.97 9.75
C GLY A 90 -1.90 12.41 10.00
N LYS A 91 -2.70 12.98 9.09
CA LYS A 91 -3.27 14.33 9.28
C LYS A 91 -4.50 14.25 10.19
N ARG A 92 -4.90 15.42 10.76
CA ARG A 92 -6.15 15.57 11.52
C ARG A 92 -7.32 14.92 10.78
N PRO A 93 -8.12 14.06 11.44
CA PRO A 93 -9.28 13.42 10.84
C PRO A 93 -10.26 14.45 10.26
N LYS A 94 -10.78 14.15 9.06
CA LYS A 94 -11.76 15.01 8.38
C LYS A 94 -13.09 14.29 8.25
N PHE A 95 -14.20 15.06 8.23
CA PHE A 95 -15.51 14.52 7.92
C PHE A 95 -15.54 13.86 6.53
N LYS A 96 -16.24 12.76 6.43
CA LYS A 96 -16.35 11.95 5.22
C LYS A 96 -17.63 12.31 4.46
N SER A 97 -17.50 12.65 3.18
CA SER A 97 -18.65 12.62 2.29
C SER A 97 -18.93 11.19 1.84
N ILE A 98 -20.12 10.91 1.37
CA ILE A 98 -20.49 9.57 0.87
C ILE A 98 -19.59 9.09 -0.29
N ARG A 99 -18.97 10.00 -1.03
CA ARG A 99 -18.01 9.67 -2.10
C ARG A 99 -16.70 9.11 -1.55
N HIS A 100 -16.29 9.55 -0.36
CA HIS A 100 -15.04 9.18 0.28
C HIS A 100 -15.21 8.14 1.40
N TYR A 101 -16.44 7.73 1.67
CA TYR A 101 -16.73 6.65 2.61
C TYR A 101 -16.96 5.35 1.84
N SER A 102 -15.96 4.49 1.79
CA SER A 102 -15.99 3.31 0.93
C SER A 102 -16.88 2.20 1.44
N GLY A 103 -17.08 2.05 2.75
CA GLY A 103 -17.84 0.93 3.31
C GLY A 103 -17.64 0.74 4.81
N TRP A 104 -18.07 -0.39 5.35
CA TRP A 104 -18.03 -0.74 6.77
C TRP A 104 -17.55 -2.18 6.98
N THR A 105 -17.27 -2.55 8.23
CA THR A 105 -16.71 -3.85 8.60
C THR A 105 -17.60 -4.56 9.59
N TYR A 106 -17.82 -5.83 9.38
CA TYR A 106 -18.33 -6.79 10.36
C TYR A 106 -17.12 -7.48 11.00
N PRO A 107 -16.82 -7.22 12.28
CA PRO A 107 -15.61 -7.74 12.94
C PRO A 107 -15.75 -9.20 13.40
N ALA A 108 -16.96 -9.76 13.42
CA ALA A 108 -17.22 -11.12 13.87
C ALA A 108 -18.34 -11.77 13.05
N LYS A 109 -18.41 -13.10 13.11
CA LYS A 109 -19.37 -13.95 12.39
C LYS A 109 -20.85 -13.67 12.73
N THR A 110 -21.14 -13.07 13.86
CA THR A 110 -22.51 -12.67 14.22
C THR A 110 -23.16 -11.66 13.27
N GLY A 111 -22.36 -10.93 12.49
CA GLY A 111 -22.83 -9.94 11.53
C GLY A 111 -22.88 -10.44 10.09
N TYR A 112 -22.30 -11.59 9.79
CA TYR A 112 -22.25 -12.16 8.45
C TYR A 112 -21.98 -13.66 8.47
N SER A 113 -22.41 -14.36 7.42
CA SER A 113 -21.99 -15.73 7.13
C SER A 113 -21.60 -15.86 5.65
N VAL A 114 -20.70 -16.80 5.37
CA VAL A 114 -20.17 -17.05 4.02
C VAL A 114 -20.51 -18.48 3.62
N GLU A 115 -21.25 -18.63 2.53
CA GLU A 115 -21.59 -19.90 1.91
C GLU A 115 -20.66 -20.09 0.68
N SER A 116 -19.39 -20.39 0.95
CA SER A 116 -18.36 -20.61 -0.06
C SER A 116 -17.12 -21.26 0.58
N ASN A 117 -16.43 -22.02 -0.19
CA ASN A 117 -15.12 -22.62 0.12
C ASN A 117 -13.94 -21.85 -0.52
N GLY A 118 -14.13 -20.55 -0.77
CA GLY A 118 -13.11 -19.68 -1.37
C GLY A 118 -13.33 -19.39 -2.85
N GLU A 119 -14.38 -19.90 -3.43
CA GLU A 119 -14.81 -19.63 -4.81
C GLU A 119 -16.12 -18.83 -4.85
N ASN A 120 -16.84 -18.92 -5.98
CA ASN A 120 -18.15 -18.32 -6.10
C ASN A 120 -19.12 -18.89 -5.06
N GLY A 121 -20.02 -18.06 -4.56
CA GLY A 121 -20.98 -18.49 -3.56
C GLY A 121 -21.87 -17.35 -3.10
N TYR A 122 -22.27 -17.36 -1.84
CA TYR A 122 -23.15 -16.35 -1.27
C TYR A 122 -22.57 -15.78 0.02
N LEU A 123 -22.84 -14.52 0.22
CA LEU A 123 -22.58 -13.79 1.46
C LEU A 123 -23.91 -13.38 2.07
N ASN A 124 -24.18 -13.84 3.27
CA ASN A 124 -25.36 -13.41 4.03
C ASN A 124 -24.94 -12.34 5.02
N LEU A 125 -25.57 -11.17 4.95
CA LEU A 125 -25.32 -10.03 5.84
C LEU A 125 -26.50 -9.80 6.76
N SER A 126 -26.24 -9.74 8.06
CA SER A 126 -27.24 -9.42 9.07
C SER A 126 -27.97 -8.12 8.72
N LYS A 127 -29.30 -8.14 8.76
CA LYS A 127 -30.20 -7.01 8.47
C LYS A 127 -30.23 -6.55 7.00
N ILE A 128 -29.52 -7.25 6.09
CA ILE A 128 -29.48 -6.91 4.66
C ILE A 128 -29.93 -8.07 3.79
N GLY A 129 -29.48 -9.30 4.12
CA GLY A 129 -29.87 -10.52 3.41
C GLY A 129 -28.73 -11.16 2.60
N ARG A 130 -29.10 -12.13 1.78
CA ARG A 130 -28.21 -13.01 1.02
C ARG A 130 -27.83 -12.39 -0.31
N ILE A 131 -26.51 -12.34 -0.63
CA ILE A 131 -25.95 -11.66 -1.80
C ILE A 131 -25.04 -12.63 -2.54
N GLN A 132 -25.25 -12.80 -3.84
CA GLN A 132 -24.34 -13.56 -4.68
C GLN A 132 -22.96 -12.91 -4.69
N MET A 133 -21.91 -13.70 -4.44
CA MET A 133 -20.53 -13.25 -4.54
C MET A 133 -19.78 -14.09 -5.57
N ARG A 134 -18.87 -13.43 -6.32
CA ARG A 134 -18.01 -14.06 -7.32
C ARG A 134 -16.56 -13.69 -7.12
N GLY A 135 -15.71 -14.67 -7.29
CA GLY A 135 -14.26 -14.57 -7.17
C GLY A 135 -13.65 -15.91 -6.84
N LYS A 136 -12.32 -15.96 -6.87
CA LYS A 136 -11.55 -17.12 -6.44
C LYS A 136 -10.46 -16.64 -5.48
N ALA A 137 -10.41 -17.26 -4.32
CA ALA A 137 -9.35 -17.05 -3.34
C ALA A 137 -8.18 -17.98 -3.67
N LYS A 138 -6.95 -17.48 -3.54
CA LYS A 138 -5.76 -18.33 -3.67
C LYS A 138 -5.67 -19.35 -2.52
N TYR A 139 -6.04 -18.87 -1.33
CA TYR A 139 -6.10 -19.67 -0.11
C TYR A 139 -7.43 -19.41 0.57
N TRP A 140 -7.98 -20.43 1.23
CA TRP A 140 -9.21 -20.32 1.99
C TRP A 140 -9.04 -20.96 3.36
N GLY A 141 -9.76 -20.47 4.33
CA GLY A 141 -9.75 -20.93 5.70
C GLY A 141 -10.95 -20.36 6.45
N GLN A 142 -10.87 -20.26 7.77
CA GLN A 142 -11.95 -19.75 8.61
C GLN A 142 -12.14 -18.24 8.43
N PRO A 143 -13.33 -17.75 7.97
CA PRO A 143 -13.60 -16.32 7.89
C PRO A 143 -13.61 -15.67 9.28
N THR A 144 -12.89 -14.56 9.45
CA THR A 144 -12.80 -13.81 10.72
C THR A 144 -13.43 -12.44 10.66
N THR A 145 -13.18 -11.67 9.62
CA THR A 145 -13.80 -10.36 9.42
C THR A 145 -14.30 -10.18 7.98
N CYS A 146 -15.40 -9.44 7.82
CA CYS A 146 -15.92 -9.09 6.50
C CYS A 146 -16.07 -7.57 6.37
N THR A 147 -15.40 -6.97 5.37
CA THR A 147 -15.54 -5.56 5.05
C THR A 147 -16.29 -5.39 3.73
N ILE A 148 -17.43 -4.72 3.78
CA ILE A 148 -18.23 -4.38 2.60
C ILE A 148 -17.70 -3.07 2.01
N VAL A 149 -17.37 -3.09 0.72
CA VAL A 149 -16.74 -1.96 0.03
C VAL A 149 -17.53 -1.60 -1.23
N HIS A 150 -17.92 -0.33 -1.35
CA HIS A 150 -18.43 0.23 -2.59
C HIS A 150 -17.35 0.98 -3.34
N ARG A 151 -16.97 0.47 -4.49
CA ARG A 151 -15.90 1.04 -5.31
C ARG A 151 -16.31 1.08 -6.78
N ASN A 152 -16.23 2.26 -7.40
CA ASN A 152 -16.52 2.44 -8.83
C ASN A 152 -17.92 1.96 -9.28
N GLY A 153 -18.93 2.18 -8.46
CA GLY A 153 -20.30 1.74 -8.74
C GLY A 153 -20.56 0.24 -8.54
N LYS A 154 -19.61 -0.48 -7.96
CA LYS A 154 -19.69 -1.93 -7.72
C LYS A 154 -19.48 -2.22 -6.24
N TRP A 155 -20.07 -3.31 -5.76
CA TRP A 155 -19.94 -3.79 -4.39
C TRP A 155 -18.95 -4.94 -4.30
N TYR A 156 -18.19 -4.97 -3.24
CA TYR A 156 -17.20 -6.00 -2.94
C TYR A 156 -17.27 -6.38 -1.47
N ALA A 157 -16.98 -7.63 -1.18
CA ALA A 157 -16.68 -8.11 0.16
C ALA A 157 -15.18 -8.43 0.26
N SER A 158 -14.49 -7.80 1.21
CA SER A 158 -13.13 -8.18 1.58
C SER A 158 -13.22 -9.02 2.84
N ILE A 159 -12.95 -10.30 2.71
CA ILE A 159 -13.06 -11.30 3.78
C ILE A 159 -11.65 -11.66 4.22
N THR A 160 -11.36 -11.46 5.51
CA THR A 160 -10.15 -11.98 6.13
C THR A 160 -10.42 -13.41 6.56
N VAL A 161 -9.48 -14.30 6.29
CA VAL A 161 -9.56 -15.71 6.65
C VAL A 161 -8.30 -16.09 7.43
N ASP A 162 -8.45 -16.95 8.41
CA ASP A 162 -7.34 -17.64 9.06
C ASP A 162 -7.01 -18.88 8.23
N VAL A 163 -5.78 -18.97 7.80
CA VAL A 163 -5.25 -20.08 7.01
C VAL A 163 -4.11 -20.69 7.79
N LEU A 164 -4.06 -22.00 7.86
CA LEU A 164 -2.94 -22.72 8.50
C LEU A 164 -1.63 -22.33 7.81
N GLU A 165 -0.60 -22.07 8.58
CA GLU A 165 0.71 -21.59 8.08
C GLU A 165 1.33 -22.58 7.08
N GLN A 166 1.12 -23.88 7.29
CA GLN A 166 1.56 -24.95 6.39
C GLN A 166 1.02 -24.84 4.95
N VAL A 167 -0.19 -24.25 4.77
CA VAL A 167 -0.79 -24.04 3.43
C VAL A 167 -0.17 -22.86 2.70
N LEU A 168 0.50 -21.96 3.42
CA LEU A 168 1.09 -20.74 2.86
C LEU A 168 2.53 -20.95 2.37
N LYS A 169 3.27 -21.85 3.02
CA LYS A 169 4.67 -22.13 2.69
C LYS A 169 4.76 -23.35 1.78
N PRO A 170 5.58 -23.32 0.73
CA PRO A 170 5.87 -24.53 -0.04
C PRO A 170 6.63 -25.54 0.85
N GLU A 171 6.45 -26.83 0.60
CA GLU A 171 7.17 -27.89 1.31
C GLU A 171 8.69 -27.75 1.14
N VAL A 172 9.12 -27.33 -0.07
CA VAL A 172 10.53 -27.07 -0.39
C VAL A 172 10.64 -25.63 -0.89
N LEU A 173 11.55 -24.86 -0.28
CA LEU A 173 11.86 -23.50 -0.75
C LEU A 173 12.62 -23.58 -2.07
N PRO A 174 12.32 -22.70 -3.04
CA PRO A 174 13.16 -22.53 -4.23
C PRO A 174 14.59 -22.18 -3.83
N VAL A 175 15.58 -22.80 -4.45
CA VAL A 175 17.00 -22.63 -4.10
C VAL A 175 17.60 -21.36 -4.67
N GLY A 176 16.97 -20.76 -5.68
CA GLY A 176 17.49 -19.61 -6.43
C GLY A 176 17.71 -18.36 -5.56
N ALA A 177 18.81 -17.68 -5.83
CA ALA A 177 19.20 -16.40 -5.24
C ALA A 177 19.52 -15.39 -6.33
N ILE A 178 18.83 -14.26 -6.36
CA ILE A 178 18.95 -13.26 -7.42
C ILE A 178 19.16 -11.84 -6.90
N GLY A 179 19.88 -11.05 -7.71
CA GLY A 179 19.93 -9.60 -7.60
C GLY A 179 18.99 -8.93 -8.61
N ILE A 180 18.36 -7.83 -8.23
CA ILE A 180 17.39 -7.11 -9.07
C ILE A 180 17.69 -5.61 -9.06
N ASP A 181 17.96 -5.04 -10.23
CA ASP A 181 17.96 -3.58 -10.45
C ASP A 181 16.64 -3.12 -11.09
N LEU A 182 16.14 -1.95 -10.65
CA LEU A 182 14.87 -1.36 -11.11
C LEU A 182 15.13 -0.17 -12.03
N GLY A 183 14.81 -0.33 -13.32
CA GLY A 183 15.05 0.67 -14.35
C GLY A 183 13.80 1.20 -15.06
N CYS A 184 13.97 2.28 -15.82
CA CYS A 184 12.90 2.87 -16.64
C CYS A 184 12.87 2.34 -18.09
N LYS A 185 13.96 1.81 -18.60
CA LYS A 185 14.08 1.16 -19.91
C LYS A 185 13.76 -0.33 -19.76
N SER A 186 14.61 -1.05 -19.07
CA SER A 186 14.30 -2.35 -18.49
C SER A 186 13.66 -2.10 -17.14
N ALA A 187 12.46 -2.65 -16.90
CA ALA A 187 11.77 -2.49 -15.61
C ALA A 187 12.51 -3.21 -14.50
N LEU A 188 13.13 -4.34 -14.87
CA LEU A 188 13.93 -5.20 -14.01
C LEU A 188 15.12 -5.71 -14.82
N SER A 189 16.32 -5.62 -14.27
CA SER A 189 17.50 -6.38 -14.66
C SER A 189 17.78 -7.37 -13.54
N ILE A 190 17.71 -8.67 -13.84
CA ILE A 190 17.76 -9.76 -12.89
C ILE A 190 18.97 -10.61 -13.20
N THR A 191 19.71 -11.03 -12.18
CA THR A 191 20.83 -11.98 -12.34
C THR A 191 20.94 -12.90 -11.14
N ASP A 192 21.39 -14.12 -11.39
CA ASP A 192 21.79 -15.11 -10.37
C ASP A 192 23.32 -15.13 -10.14
N GLY A 193 24.05 -14.29 -10.89
CA GLY A 193 25.51 -14.21 -10.93
C GLY A 193 26.14 -14.97 -12.10
N THR A 194 25.40 -15.83 -12.80
CA THR A 194 25.82 -16.58 -13.99
C THR A 194 24.98 -16.22 -15.20
N THR A 195 23.68 -16.22 -15.02
CA THR A 195 22.72 -15.82 -16.07
C THR A 195 22.08 -14.48 -15.74
N HIS A 196 21.57 -13.81 -16.77
CA HIS A 196 20.85 -12.57 -16.58
C HIS A 196 19.63 -12.46 -17.50
N GLN A 197 18.61 -11.75 -17.03
CA GLN A 197 17.39 -11.46 -17.76
C GLN A 197 17.01 -10.00 -17.59
N GLN A 198 16.55 -9.38 -18.66
CA GLN A 198 16.02 -8.02 -18.62
C GLN A 198 14.54 -8.00 -19.01
N ILE A 199 13.69 -7.53 -18.13
CA ILE A 199 12.24 -7.40 -18.37
C ILE A 199 11.95 -5.96 -18.80
N THR A 200 11.45 -5.79 -20.02
CA THR A 200 11.15 -4.46 -20.59
C THR A 200 9.98 -3.78 -19.89
N ALA A 201 10.06 -2.47 -19.70
CA ALA A 201 8.98 -1.67 -19.10
C ALA A 201 7.74 -1.61 -20.02
N PRO A 202 6.52 -1.98 -19.54
CA PRO A 202 5.33 -2.14 -20.38
C PRO A 202 4.69 -0.82 -20.84
N LYS A 203 5.08 0.34 -20.29
CA LYS A 203 4.66 1.70 -20.68
C LYS A 203 3.15 1.92 -20.76
N PHE A 204 2.35 1.28 -19.89
CA PHE A 204 0.88 1.30 -19.91
C PHE A 204 0.26 2.71 -19.93
N LEU A 205 0.81 3.64 -19.15
CA LEU A 205 0.33 5.02 -19.14
C LEU A 205 0.68 5.75 -20.43
N ARG A 206 1.89 5.54 -20.96
CA ARG A 206 2.32 6.18 -22.21
C ARG A 206 1.46 5.73 -23.38
N ASN A 207 1.16 4.44 -23.46
CA ASN A 207 0.30 3.86 -24.50
C ASN A 207 -1.15 4.38 -24.43
N ALA A 208 -1.66 4.63 -23.22
CA ALA A 208 -3.02 5.15 -23.03
C ALA A 208 -3.09 6.70 -23.04
N GLU A 209 -1.96 7.41 -23.09
CA GLU A 209 -1.87 8.85 -22.86
C GLU A 209 -2.71 9.67 -23.82
N HIS A 210 -2.69 9.34 -25.11
CA HIS A 210 -3.47 10.05 -26.12
C HIS A 210 -4.98 9.97 -25.82
N GLN A 211 -5.48 8.77 -25.53
CA GLN A 211 -6.89 8.54 -25.22
C GLN A 211 -7.30 9.29 -23.92
N ILE A 212 -6.43 9.27 -22.88
CA ILE A 212 -6.66 9.98 -21.63
C ILE A 212 -6.67 11.48 -21.84
N LYS A 213 -5.74 12.03 -22.64
CA LYS A 213 -5.69 13.46 -22.99
C LYS A 213 -6.95 13.87 -23.77
N LYS A 214 -7.38 13.09 -24.78
CA LYS A 214 -8.62 13.35 -25.56
C LYS A 214 -9.84 13.38 -24.65
N ALA A 215 -10.06 12.36 -23.82
CA ALA A 215 -11.16 12.30 -22.87
C ALA A 215 -11.11 13.45 -21.81
N SER A 216 -9.91 13.83 -21.39
CA SER A 216 -9.72 14.94 -20.45
C SER A 216 -10.02 16.29 -21.09
N LYS A 217 -9.72 16.48 -22.39
CA LYS A 217 -10.10 17.68 -23.17
C LYS A 217 -11.63 17.77 -23.31
N GLU A 218 -12.30 16.65 -23.65
CA GLU A 218 -13.77 16.58 -23.68
C GLU A 218 -14.40 16.94 -22.32
N LYS A 219 -13.85 16.43 -21.20
CA LYS A 219 -14.31 16.74 -19.85
C LYS A 219 -14.18 18.24 -19.52
N ARG A 220 -13.05 18.89 -19.86
CA ARG A 220 -12.81 20.32 -19.58
C ARG A 220 -13.80 21.24 -20.26
N ARG A 221 -14.36 20.83 -21.41
CA ARG A 221 -15.38 21.60 -22.15
C ARG A 221 -16.78 21.53 -21.53
N LYS A 222 -16.96 20.78 -20.43
CA LYS A 222 -18.25 20.61 -19.75
C LYS A 222 -18.28 21.35 -18.43
N GLN A 223 -19.48 21.79 -18.02
CA GLN A 223 -19.69 22.51 -16.77
C GLN A 223 -19.27 21.67 -15.56
N ALA A 224 -18.12 22.01 -14.97
CA ALA A 224 -17.61 21.43 -13.74
C ALA A 224 -18.37 21.97 -12.50
N PRO A 225 -18.36 21.24 -11.37
CA PRO A 225 -18.91 21.77 -10.14
C PRO A 225 -18.01 22.89 -9.60
N ASN A 226 -18.63 23.98 -9.16
CA ASN A 226 -17.96 25.07 -8.46
C ASN A 226 -18.63 25.27 -7.09
N LYS A 227 -17.87 25.05 -6.00
CA LYS A 227 -18.39 25.16 -4.64
C LYS A 227 -18.63 26.59 -4.22
N THR A 228 -17.74 27.50 -4.59
CA THR A 228 -17.83 28.93 -4.25
C THR A 228 -19.05 29.56 -4.90
N LYS A 229 -19.29 29.25 -6.18
CA LYS A 229 -20.47 29.74 -6.93
C LYS A 229 -21.70 28.85 -6.77
N LYS A 230 -21.69 27.85 -5.87
CA LYS A 230 -22.77 26.86 -5.66
C LYS A 230 -23.24 26.15 -6.95
N ILE A 231 -22.41 26.10 -7.99
CA ILE A 231 -22.75 25.48 -9.28
C ILE A 231 -22.61 23.96 -9.18
N LYS A 232 -23.66 23.22 -9.53
CA LYS A 232 -23.65 21.75 -9.59
C LYS A 232 -23.01 21.26 -10.89
N ALA A 233 -22.32 20.10 -10.85
CA ALA A 233 -21.77 19.45 -12.04
C ALA A 233 -22.87 19.01 -13.00
N SER A 234 -22.74 19.35 -14.29
CA SER A 234 -23.66 18.90 -15.33
C SER A 234 -23.64 17.37 -15.49
N ARG A 235 -24.75 16.79 -16.00
CA ARG A 235 -24.80 15.34 -16.32
C ARG A 235 -23.72 14.97 -17.35
N ARG A 236 -23.46 15.82 -18.35
CA ARG A 236 -22.42 15.64 -19.36
C ARG A 236 -21.02 15.61 -18.75
N TRP A 237 -20.71 16.51 -17.80
CA TRP A 237 -19.44 16.50 -17.07
C TRP A 237 -19.25 15.23 -16.24
N LYS A 238 -20.31 14.76 -15.56
CA LYS A 238 -20.26 13.51 -14.78
C LYS A 238 -19.93 12.30 -15.66
N ARG A 239 -20.58 12.20 -16.84
CA ARG A 239 -20.30 11.13 -17.84
C ARG A 239 -18.86 11.22 -18.37
N ALA A 240 -18.39 12.41 -18.75
CA ALA A 240 -17.02 12.61 -19.22
C ALA A 240 -15.99 12.29 -18.13
N THR A 241 -16.25 12.65 -16.87
CA THR A 241 -15.40 12.30 -15.72
C THR A 241 -15.34 10.78 -15.53
N ALA A 242 -16.45 10.07 -15.65
CA ALA A 242 -16.49 8.62 -15.56
C ALA A 242 -15.66 7.96 -16.67
N LYS A 243 -15.70 8.48 -17.92
CA LYS A 243 -14.88 8.03 -19.04
C LYS A 243 -13.38 8.16 -18.75
N VAL A 244 -12.92 9.34 -18.30
CA VAL A 244 -11.53 9.55 -17.92
C VAL A 244 -11.12 8.61 -16.79
N SER A 245 -11.95 8.47 -15.75
CA SER A 245 -11.68 7.59 -14.62
C SER A 245 -11.59 6.12 -15.03
N LYS A 246 -12.40 5.69 -16.02
CA LYS A 246 -12.34 4.32 -16.58
C LYS A 246 -11.02 4.06 -17.27
N LEU A 247 -10.53 5.00 -18.09
CA LEU A 247 -9.24 4.87 -18.80
C LEU A 247 -8.06 4.82 -17.83
N VAL A 248 -8.00 5.75 -16.88
CA VAL A 248 -6.92 5.79 -15.87
C VAL A 248 -6.91 4.51 -15.02
N ARG A 249 -8.11 4.01 -14.65
CA ARG A 249 -8.22 2.75 -13.91
C ARG A 249 -7.77 1.54 -14.72
N LYS A 250 -8.05 1.49 -16.05
CA LYS A 250 -7.56 0.42 -16.92
C LYS A 250 -6.02 0.34 -16.83
N VAL A 251 -5.34 1.48 -16.97
CA VAL A 251 -3.87 1.56 -16.81
C VAL A 251 -3.41 1.05 -15.45
N GLY A 252 -4.08 1.49 -14.37
CA GLY A 252 -3.75 1.03 -13.01
C GLY A 252 -3.93 -0.48 -12.83
N ASN A 253 -5.00 -1.05 -13.37
CA ASN A 253 -5.27 -2.49 -13.29
C ASN A 253 -4.25 -3.30 -14.11
N GLN A 254 -3.93 -2.86 -15.35
CA GLN A 254 -2.93 -3.52 -16.19
C GLN A 254 -1.56 -3.53 -15.51
N ARG A 255 -1.16 -2.40 -14.88
CA ARG A 255 0.10 -2.34 -14.12
C ARG A 255 0.08 -3.29 -12.93
N GLN A 256 -1.01 -3.32 -12.17
CA GLN A 256 -1.13 -4.19 -11.00
C GLN A 256 -1.05 -5.66 -11.40
N ASP A 257 -1.75 -6.05 -12.45
CA ASP A 257 -1.75 -7.41 -12.98
C ASP A 257 -0.34 -7.85 -13.43
N TRP A 258 0.30 -7.03 -14.25
CA TRP A 258 1.67 -7.26 -14.70
C TRP A 258 2.66 -7.39 -13.52
N VAL A 259 2.58 -6.50 -12.53
CA VAL A 259 3.42 -6.56 -11.34
C VAL A 259 3.23 -7.88 -10.58
N HIS A 260 2.00 -8.35 -10.46
CA HIS A 260 1.72 -9.62 -9.80
C HIS A 260 2.22 -10.84 -10.59
N GLN A 261 2.14 -10.80 -11.92
CA GLN A 261 2.66 -11.85 -12.80
C GLN A 261 4.19 -11.93 -12.70
N VAL A 262 4.89 -10.81 -12.93
CA VAL A 262 6.37 -10.74 -12.82
C VAL A 262 6.85 -11.14 -11.43
N ALA A 263 6.21 -10.66 -10.37
CA ALA A 263 6.59 -11.04 -9.02
C ALA A 263 6.27 -12.52 -8.69
N ALA A 264 5.33 -13.17 -9.36
CA ALA A 264 5.07 -14.60 -9.22
C ALA A 264 6.14 -15.41 -9.94
N GLU A 265 6.51 -15.00 -11.15
CA GLU A 265 7.60 -15.61 -11.93
C GLU A 265 8.93 -15.55 -11.18
N ILE A 266 9.30 -14.41 -10.63
CA ILE A 266 10.52 -14.24 -9.82
C ILE A 266 10.55 -15.23 -8.63
N VAL A 267 9.44 -15.31 -7.90
CA VAL A 267 9.37 -16.10 -6.65
C VAL A 267 9.19 -17.60 -6.90
N SER A 268 8.77 -18.01 -8.10
CA SER A 268 8.63 -19.44 -8.43
C SER A 268 9.96 -20.20 -8.44
N GLY A 269 11.07 -19.52 -8.77
CA GLY A 269 12.42 -20.11 -8.81
C GLY A 269 13.37 -19.61 -7.72
N ASN A 270 12.98 -18.57 -6.96
CA ASN A 270 13.93 -17.88 -6.09
C ASN A 270 13.35 -17.58 -4.71
N SER A 271 14.08 -17.99 -3.67
CA SER A 271 13.75 -17.66 -2.27
C SER A 271 14.61 -16.53 -1.70
N PHE A 272 15.72 -16.19 -2.33
CA PHE A 272 16.57 -15.08 -1.92
C PHE A 272 16.56 -13.98 -2.99
N VAL A 273 16.16 -12.77 -2.60
CA VAL A 273 16.08 -11.62 -3.52
C VAL A 273 16.75 -10.40 -2.92
N ALA A 274 17.77 -9.89 -3.59
CA ALA A 274 18.47 -8.66 -3.24
C ALA A 274 18.08 -7.52 -4.21
N THR A 275 17.79 -6.33 -3.69
CA THR A 275 17.49 -5.16 -4.50
C THR A 275 17.92 -3.87 -3.81
N GLU A 276 17.95 -2.79 -4.57
CA GLU A 276 18.33 -1.47 -4.08
C GLU A 276 17.28 -0.90 -3.09
N LYS A 277 17.75 -0.25 -2.01
CA LYS A 277 16.90 0.52 -1.09
C LYS A 277 16.45 1.83 -1.73
N LEU A 278 15.43 1.76 -2.59
CA LEU A 278 14.88 2.91 -3.29
C LEU A 278 13.87 3.69 -2.45
N GLU A 279 14.07 4.99 -2.33
CA GLU A 279 13.10 5.93 -1.77
C GLU A 279 12.24 6.53 -2.88
N VAL A 280 11.33 5.75 -3.45
CA VAL A 280 10.51 6.13 -4.62
C VAL A 280 9.75 7.44 -4.42
N LYS A 281 9.32 7.75 -3.18
CA LYS A 281 8.65 9.02 -2.85
C LYS A 281 9.57 10.22 -3.08
N ASN A 282 10.83 10.13 -2.68
CA ASN A 282 11.82 11.18 -2.88
C ASN A 282 12.22 11.27 -4.35
N MET A 283 12.41 10.11 -5.00
CA MET A 283 12.72 10.04 -6.45
C MET A 283 11.64 10.70 -7.31
N THR A 284 10.36 10.60 -6.95
CA THR A 284 9.23 11.14 -7.71
C THR A 284 8.75 12.50 -7.21
N SER A 285 9.49 13.15 -6.31
CA SER A 285 9.18 14.50 -5.83
C SER A 285 9.20 15.53 -6.97
N ILE A 286 8.36 16.56 -6.85
CA ILE A 286 8.26 17.62 -7.86
C ILE A 286 9.50 18.53 -7.76
N ALA A 287 10.15 18.81 -8.87
CA ALA A 287 11.21 19.80 -8.91
C ALA A 287 10.65 21.20 -8.63
N LYS A 288 11.18 21.87 -7.60
CA LYS A 288 10.66 23.17 -7.14
C LYS A 288 10.88 24.26 -8.20
N LYS A 289 12.08 24.40 -8.75
CA LYS A 289 12.43 25.38 -9.81
C LYS A 289 13.59 24.84 -10.68
N GLY A 290 13.82 25.42 -11.87
CA GLY A 290 15.00 25.19 -12.69
C GLY A 290 14.73 24.65 -14.10
N LYS A 291 15.78 24.77 -14.97
CA LYS A 291 15.75 24.39 -16.40
C LYS A 291 15.40 22.88 -16.62
N ARG A 292 15.75 22.00 -15.69
CA ARG A 292 15.50 20.55 -15.77
C ARG A 292 14.11 20.07 -15.29
N LYS A 293 13.17 21.01 -15.00
CA LYS A 293 11.81 20.66 -14.50
C LYS A 293 11.04 19.74 -15.45
N LYS A 294 11.12 19.95 -16.75
CA LYS A 294 10.49 19.09 -17.78
C LYS A 294 11.08 17.69 -17.79
N GLN A 295 12.42 17.57 -17.76
CA GLN A 295 13.12 16.28 -17.70
C GLN A 295 12.77 15.50 -16.45
N LYS A 296 12.77 16.16 -15.28
CA LYS A 296 12.36 15.55 -14.01
C LYS A 296 10.92 15.07 -14.02
N ALA A 297 10.00 15.83 -14.60
CA ALA A 297 8.60 15.41 -14.75
C ALA A 297 8.47 14.19 -15.68
N GLY A 298 9.26 14.12 -16.75
CA GLY A 298 9.34 12.97 -17.64
C GLY A 298 9.85 11.71 -16.94
N LEU A 299 10.94 11.84 -16.16
CA LEU A 299 11.49 10.76 -15.35
C LEU A 299 10.50 10.29 -14.29
N ASN A 300 9.89 11.22 -13.54
CA ASN A 300 8.86 10.88 -12.54
C ASN A 300 7.71 10.09 -13.17
N LYS A 301 7.29 10.50 -14.38
CA LYS A 301 6.24 9.79 -15.12
C LYS A 301 6.68 8.37 -15.48
N SER A 302 7.93 8.16 -15.90
CA SER A 302 8.45 6.83 -16.22
C SER A 302 8.53 5.93 -14.99
N ILE A 303 9.10 6.40 -13.87
CA ILE A 303 9.19 5.68 -12.59
C ILE A 303 7.79 5.26 -12.10
N LEU A 304 6.81 6.17 -12.20
CA LEU A 304 5.43 5.90 -11.80
C LEU A 304 4.69 5.00 -12.80
N ASP A 305 5.07 5.01 -14.08
CA ASP A 305 4.47 4.14 -15.10
C ASP A 305 4.94 2.70 -14.95
N VAL A 306 6.22 2.47 -14.70
CA VAL A 306 6.75 1.14 -14.33
C VAL A 306 6.18 0.70 -12.97
N GLY A 307 6.10 1.61 -12.00
CA GLY A 307 5.54 1.33 -10.68
C GLY A 307 6.56 0.72 -9.71
N PHE A 308 7.78 1.26 -9.63
CA PHE A 308 8.89 0.79 -8.78
C PHE A 308 8.46 0.40 -7.36
N GLY A 309 7.72 1.29 -6.68
CA GLY A 309 7.25 0.99 -5.33
C GLY A 309 6.28 -0.18 -5.26
N MET A 310 5.47 -0.39 -6.31
CA MET A 310 4.53 -1.51 -6.40
C MET A 310 5.28 -2.81 -6.67
N LEU A 311 6.23 -2.82 -7.62
CA LEU A 311 7.10 -3.96 -7.91
C LEU A 311 7.85 -4.40 -6.65
N LYS A 312 8.62 -3.50 -6.05
CA LYS A 312 9.40 -3.80 -4.84
C LYS A 312 8.54 -4.37 -3.71
N SER A 313 7.41 -3.72 -3.40
CA SER A 313 6.54 -4.18 -2.32
C SER A 313 5.85 -5.51 -2.63
N THR A 314 5.53 -5.78 -3.90
CA THR A 314 4.88 -7.04 -4.31
C THR A 314 5.88 -8.20 -4.32
N ILE A 315 7.09 -7.99 -4.80
CA ILE A 315 8.17 -9.01 -4.74
C ILE A 315 8.46 -9.31 -3.27
N LYS A 316 8.71 -8.28 -2.44
CA LYS A 316 8.98 -8.44 -1.02
C LYS A 316 7.95 -9.32 -0.32
N TYR A 317 6.66 -8.94 -0.39
CA TYR A 317 5.64 -9.71 0.32
C TYR A 317 5.49 -11.14 -0.20
N LYS A 318 5.72 -11.39 -1.50
CA LYS A 318 5.65 -12.75 -2.06
C LYS A 318 6.83 -13.62 -1.64
N VAL A 319 8.04 -13.05 -1.59
CA VAL A 319 9.23 -13.72 -1.05
C VAL A 319 9.02 -14.08 0.42
N GLU A 320 8.59 -13.09 1.24
CA GLU A 320 8.30 -13.32 2.66
C GLU A 320 7.16 -14.35 2.86
N GLN A 321 6.17 -14.37 1.97
CA GLN A 321 5.04 -15.31 2.04
C GLN A 321 5.47 -16.77 1.86
N ILE A 322 6.48 -17.05 1.03
CA ILE A 322 7.02 -18.41 0.88
C ILE A 322 8.05 -18.76 1.95
N GLY A 323 8.42 -17.84 2.84
CA GLY A 323 9.47 -18.01 3.83
C GLY A 323 10.88 -17.67 3.33
N GLY A 324 10.99 -17.03 2.18
CA GLY A 324 12.25 -16.56 1.59
C GLY A 324 12.76 -15.26 2.21
N VAL A 325 13.93 -14.81 1.77
CA VAL A 325 14.65 -13.65 2.27
C VAL A 325 14.67 -12.53 1.25
N PHE A 326 14.26 -11.32 1.66
CA PHE A 326 14.29 -10.13 0.83
C PHE A 326 15.22 -9.07 1.42
N VAL A 327 16.32 -8.74 0.72
CA VAL A 327 17.37 -7.83 1.19
C VAL A 327 17.29 -6.50 0.45
N GLU A 328 17.33 -5.39 1.19
CA GLU A 328 17.43 -4.04 0.65
C GLU A 328 18.85 -3.50 0.84
N VAL A 329 19.62 -3.46 -0.24
CA VAL A 329 21.03 -2.99 -0.26
C VAL A 329 21.10 -1.47 -0.06
N PRO A 330 21.94 -0.97 0.84
CA PRO A 330 22.08 0.47 1.11
C PRO A 330 22.81 1.19 -0.03
N THR A 331 22.06 1.79 -0.93
CA THR A 331 22.52 2.48 -2.16
C THR A 331 23.66 3.46 -1.93
N LYS A 332 23.62 4.24 -0.85
CA LYS A 332 24.62 5.28 -0.56
C LYS A 332 25.99 4.70 -0.22
N LYS A 333 26.02 3.53 0.44
CA LYS A 333 27.27 2.84 0.83
C LYS A 333 27.82 2.03 -0.34
N VAL A 334 26.98 1.22 -0.96
CA VAL A 334 27.38 0.23 -1.98
C VAL A 334 27.51 0.83 -3.36
N LYS A 335 26.70 1.84 -3.73
CA LYS A 335 26.65 2.48 -5.07
C LYS A 335 26.62 1.46 -6.21
N PRO A 336 25.61 0.59 -6.32
CA PRO A 336 25.63 -0.58 -7.20
C PRO A 336 25.97 -0.25 -8.67
N SER A 337 25.46 0.85 -9.23
CA SER A 337 25.74 1.27 -10.61
C SER A 337 27.17 1.78 -10.88
N GLN A 338 27.99 1.97 -9.82
CA GLN A 338 29.34 2.49 -9.89
C GLN A 338 30.40 1.46 -9.43
N THR A 339 29.98 0.40 -8.76
CA THR A 339 30.85 -0.64 -8.18
C THR A 339 30.98 -1.78 -9.17
N CYS A 340 32.20 -2.30 -9.31
CA CYS A 340 32.46 -3.52 -10.10
C CYS A 340 32.07 -4.76 -9.29
N PRO A 341 31.23 -5.67 -9.81
CA PRO A 341 30.86 -6.89 -9.07
C PRO A 341 32.04 -7.84 -8.90
N LYS A 342 33.06 -7.78 -9.77
CA LYS A 342 34.18 -8.73 -9.79
C LYS A 342 35.32 -8.35 -8.84
N CYS A 343 35.65 -7.05 -8.73
CA CYS A 343 36.78 -6.58 -7.92
C CYS A 343 36.41 -5.53 -6.85
N GLY A 344 35.16 -5.09 -6.78
CA GLY A 344 34.71 -4.09 -5.81
C GLY A 344 35.17 -2.64 -6.12
N TYR A 345 35.95 -2.41 -7.16
CA TYR A 345 36.41 -1.08 -7.53
C TYR A 345 35.24 -0.15 -7.87
N GLN A 346 35.25 1.04 -7.28
CA GLN A 346 34.21 2.05 -7.52
C GLN A 346 34.68 3.09 -8.55
N HIS A 347 33.97 3.16 -9.66
CA HIS A 347 34.21 4.14 -10.70
C HIS A 347 32.95 4.99 -10.95
N LYS A 348 33.10 6.32 -10.88
CA LYS A 348 32.01 7.26 -11.11
C LYS A 348 31.64 7.28 -12.60
N LYS A 349 30.37 7.02 -12.91
CA LYS A 349 29.86 6.99 -14.30
C LYS A 349 28.74 8.01 -14.48
N THR A 350 28.64 8.56 -15.67
CA THR A 350 27.54 9.41 -16.10
C THR A 350 26.30 8.56 -16.46
N LEU A 351 25.11 9.17 -16.52
CA LEU A 351 23.85 8.44 -16.73
C LEU A 351 23.67 7.93 -18.16
N ASP A 352 24.42 8.45 -19.11
CA ASP A 352 24.45 8.08 -20.53
C ASP A 352 25.22 6.78 -20.78
N ILE A 353 26.24 6.49 -19.96
CA ILE A 353 27.03 5.25 -20.05
C ILE A 353 26.15 4.06 -19.66
N ARG A 354 25.96 3.13 -20.60
CA ARG A 354 25.13 1.95 -20.43
C ARG A 354 25.91 0.66 -20.20
N VAL A 355 27.17 0.66 -20.49
CA VAL A 355 28.09 -0.47 -20.28
C VAL A 355 28.91 -0.20 -19.03
N HIS A 356 29.01 -1.20 -18.18
CA HIS A 356 29.98 -1.22 -17.09
C HIS A 356 31.27 -1.85 -17.61
N GLU A 357 32.29 -1.04 -17.74
CA GLU A 357 33.67 -1.45 -18.06
C GLU A 357 34.53 -1.09 -16.86
N CYS A 358 35.27 -2.07 -16.34
CA CYS A 358 36.14 -1.90 -15.20
C CYS A 358 37.58 -1.77 -15.64
N GLY A 359 38.20 -0.59 -15.47
CA GLY A 359 39.59 -0.34 -15.81
C GLY A 359 40.63 -1.08 -14.94
N VAL A 360 40.18 -1.78 -13.85
CA VAL A 360 41.07 -2.52 -12.95
C VAL A 360 41.11 -4.00 -13.29
N CYS A 361 39.96 -4.65 -13.52
CA CYS A 361 39.92 -6.09 -13.75
C CYS A 361 39.38 -6.50 -15.12
N GLY A 362 39.14 -5.52 -16.03
CA GLY A 362 38.67 -5.77 -17.39
C GLY A 362 37.22 -6.31 -17.49
N TYR A 363 36.45 -6.32 -16.39
CA TYR A 363 35.07 -6.79 -16.43
C TYR A 363 34.17 -5.86 -17.24
N VAL A 364 33.45 -6.43 -18.23
CA VAL A 364 32.51 -5.70 -19.09
C VAL A 364 31.13 -6.33 -19.03
N GLN A 365 30.09 -5.52 -18.78
CA GLN A 365 28.69 -5.97 -18.71
C GLN A 365 27.73 -4.79 -18.91
N ASP A 366 26.46 -5.05 -19.24
CA ASP A 366 25.39 -4.03 -19.14
C ASP A 366 25.38 -3.44 -17.72
N ARG A 367 25.26 -2.11 -17.61
CA ARG A 367 25.36 -1.42 -16.32
C ARG A 367 24.29 -1.82 -15.32
N ASP A 368 23.06 -2.04 -15.80
CA ASP A 368 21.92 -2.35 -14.95
C ASP A 368 22.02 -3.84 -14.48
N VAL A 369 22.59 -4.73 -15.31
CA VAL A 369 22.94 -6.12 -14.93
C VAL A 369 24.09 -6.14 -13.92
N ALA A 370 25.18 -5.40 -14.18
CA ALA A 370 26.30 -5.29 -13.23
C ALA A 370 25.85 -4.74 -11.87
N ALA A 371 24.92 -3.78 -11.85
CA ALA A 371 24.34 -3.29 -10.60
C ALA A 371 23.54 -4.36 -9.87
N ALA A 372 22.79 -5.22 -10.58
CA ALA A 372 22.08 -6.34 -9.99
C ALA A 372 23.04 -7.38 -9.39
N GLU A 373 24.15 -7.68 -10.05
CA GLU A 373 25.21 -8.57 -9.54
C GLU A 373 25.85 -8.02 -8.27
N VAL A 374 26.18 -6.72 -8.25
CA VAL A 374 26.70 -6.05 -7.04
C VAL A 374 25.75 -6.20 -5.86
N MET A 375 24.46 -6.06 -6.08
CA MET A 375 23.45 -6.21 -5.02
C MET A 375 23.39 -7.64 -4.52
N LEU A 376 23.46 -8.63 -5.40
CA LEU A 376 23.48 -10.04 -5.07
C LEU A 376 24.72 -10.41 -4.24
N TYR A 377 25.90 -10.06 -4.73
CA TYR A 377 27.19 -10.39 -4.09
C TYR A 377 27.35 -9.68 -2.75
N TRP A 378 26.95 -8.40 -2.68
CA TRP A 378 26.94 -7.67 -1.39
C TRP A 378 26.04 -8.36 -0.37
N SER A 379 24.85 -8.79 -0.78
CA SER A 379 23.88 -9.42 0.12
C SER A 379 24.30 -10.83 0.57
N LYS A 380 25.13 -11.53 -0.24
CA LYS A 380 25.76 -12.82 0.09
C LYS A 380 27.07 -12.64 0.88
N GLY A 381 27.57 -11.41 1.06
CA GLY A 381 28.87 -11.16 1.71
C GLY A 381 30.09 -11.51 0.86
N THR A 382 29.89 -11.69 -0.43
CA THR A 382 30.95 -12.12 -1.38
C THR A 382 31.47 -10.98 -2.26
N LEU A 383 30.95 -9.74 -2.10
CA LEU A 383 31.41 -8.59 -2.85
C LEU A 383 32.80 -8.13 -2.37
N PRO A 384 33.86 -8.15 -3.21
CA PRO A 384 35.19 -7.72 -2.83
C PRO A 384 35.22 -6.29 -2.33
N GLY A 385 36.04 -6.00 -1.31
CA GLY A 385 36.17 -4.66 -0.72
C GLY A 385 35.02 -4.18 0.20
N PHE A 386 34.00 -4.99 0.37
CA PHE A 386 32.90 -4.73 1.29
C PHE A 386 32.87 -5.89 2.30
N GLY A 387 33.16 -5.64 3.55
CA GLY A 387 33.15 -6.70 4.61
C GLY A 387 31.86 -7.55 4.63
N THR A 388 31.83 -8.57 5.49
CA THR A 388 30.72 -9.54 5.62
C THR A 388 29.34 -8.91 5.61
N SER A 389 28.38 -9.59 4.96
CA SER A 389 26.99 -9.16 4.79
C SER A 389 26.26 -8.96 6.12
N LEU A 390 25.21 -8.15 6.10
CA LEU A 390 24.24 -8.00 7.20
C LEU A 390 23.30 -9.21 7.37
N VAL A 391 23.48 -10.25 6.57
CA VAL A 391 22.74 -11.52 6.70
C VAL A 391 23.64 -12.45 7.47
N ASP A 392 23.40 -12.60 8.77
CA ASP A 392 24.08 -13.58 9.60
C ASP A 392 24.05 -14.95 8.93
N ALA A 393 25.16 -15.67 8.98
CA ALA A 393 25.33 -16.99 8.38
C ALA A 393 24.22 -17.99 8.79
N ASP A 394 23.54 -17.75 9.90
CA ASP A 394 22.43 -18.54 10.42
C ASP A 394 21.19 -18.57 9.51
N VAL A 395 20.98 -17.56 8.64
CA VAL A 395 19.82 -17.53 7.72
C VAL A 395 20.07 -18.40 6.47
N LEU A 396 21.32 -18.55 6.05
CA LEU A 396 21.70 -19.39 4.90
C LEU A 396 21.92 -20.87 5.31
N SER A 397 22.25 -21.14 6.57
CA SER A 397 22.45 -22.49 7.10
C SER A 397 21.19 -23.16 7.64
N SER A 398 20.10 -22.42 7.87
CA SER A 398 18.85 -22.97 8.39
C SER A 398 18.00 -23.76 7.37
N THR A 399 18.51 -24.00 6.15
CA THR A 399 17.88 -24.91 5.20
C THR A 399 18.21 -26.40 5.45
N SER A 400 19.01 -26.71 6.46
CA SER A 400 19.32 -28.10 6.85
C SER A 400 19.36 -28.27 8.36
N SER A 401 18.21 -28.22 9.04
CA SER A 401 17.89 -29.05 10.24
C SER A 401 16.71 -28.47 11.03
N THR A 402 15.64 -29.27 11.07
CA THR A 402 14.73 -29.59 12.19
C THR A 402 14.63 -28.65 13.38
N SER A 403 13.40 -28.20 13.58
CA SER A 403 12.69 -27.96 14.87
C SER A 403 13.52 -27.51 16.09
N LYS A 404 13.31 -26.27 16.54
CA LYS A 404 13.28 -25.95 17.98
C LYS A 404 12.32 -24.79 18.28
N LYS A 405 11.33 -25.13 19.12
CA LYS A 405 10.53 -24.41 20.10
C LYS A 405 10.34 -22.90 20.00
N ALA A 406 9.07 -22.51 19.93
CA ALA A 406 8.55 -21.19 20.19
C ALA A 406 9.08 -20.62 21.53
N GLY A 407 9.77 -19.51 21.45
CA GLY A 407 10.21 -18.70 22.58
C GLY A 407 9.40 -17.42 22.66
N SER A 408 8.82 -17.18 23.83
CA SER A 408 8.04 -16.03 24.27
C SER A 408 8.63 -14.68 23.86
N MET A 409 7.82 -13.83 23.24
CA MET A 409 8.13 -12.41 22.97
C MET A 409 8.24 -11.65 24.29
N LYS A 410 9.46 -11.29 24.70
CA LYS A 410 9.70 -10.32 25.77
C LYS A 410 9.43 -8.91 25.26
N GLN A 411 8.62 -8.18 26.01
CA GLN A 411 8.37 -6.76 25.85
C GLN A 411 9.68 -5.95 25.93
N LEU A 412 9.96 -5.17 24.90
CA LEU A 412 11.05 -4.19 24.91
C LEU A 412 10.65 -2.98 25.75
N GLY A 413 11.49 -2.72 26.76
CA GLY A 413 11.29 -1.73 27.77
C GLY A 413 11.26 -0.29 27.27
N ARG A 414 10.53 0.53 27.99
CA ARG A 414 10.43 1.99 27.90
C ARG A 414 11.80 2.67 27.94
N ALA A 415 12.19 3.33 26.86
CA ALA A 415 13.30 4.29 26.89
C ALA A 415 12.89 5.54 27.69
N LYS A 416 13.66 5.86 28.72
CA LYS A 416 13.50 7.06 29.54
C LYS A 416 13.81 8.33 28.74
N ARG A 417 12.87 9.25 28.74
CA ARG A 417 12.97 10.60 28.18
C ARG A 417 13.88 11.45 29.09
N GLN A 418 15.07 11.82 28.63
CA GLN A 418 15.88 12.83 29.26
C GLN A 418 15.23 14.21 29.12
N LYS A 419 14.98 14.88 30.26
CA LYS A 419 14.60 16.30 30.34
C LYS A 419 15.83 17.13 30.06
N SER A 420 15.84 17.95 29.02
CA SER A 420 16.74 19.11 28.94
C SER A 420 16.04 20.29 29.58
N THR A 421 16.66 20.79 30.66
CA THR A 421 16.38 22.08 31.27
C THR A 421 16.87 23.19 30.37
N LEU A 422 15.98 24.06 29.93
CA LEU A 422 16.35 25.37 29.40
C LEU A 422 15.76 26.44 30.33
N THR A 423 16.67 27.21 30.88
CA THR A 423 16.51 28.39 31.70
C THR A 423 15.79 29.51 30.98
N GLY A 424 15.02 30.26 31.75
CA GLY A 424 14.18 31.35 31.29
C GLY A 424 14.96 32.57 30.75
N ARG A 425 14.27 33.32 29.91
CA ARG A 425 14.46 34.78 29.79
C ARG A 425 13.09 35.42 29.62
N ASP A 426 12.88 36.47 30.41
CA ASP A 426 11.73 37.34 30.47
C ASP A 426 11.47 38.06 29.17
N VAL A 427 10.21 38.19 28.79
CA VAL A 427 9.76 39.17 27.77
C VAL A 427 8.60 39.97 28.34
N GLU A 428 8.87 41.24 28.49
CA GLU A 428 8.00 42.30 28.96
C GLU A 428 6.70 42.42 28.18
N THR A 429 5.66 42.71 28.91
CA THR A 429 4.35 43.20 28.45
C THR A 429 4.44 44.63 27.94
N ARG A 430 3.83 44.93 26.80
CA ARG A 430 3.30 46.27 26.45
C ARG A 430 1.88 46.20 25.89
N PRO A 431 1.01 47.14 26.26
CA PRO A 431 -0.41 47.08 25.93
C PRO A 431 -0.72 47.72 24.57
N SER A 432 -1.74 47.20 23.93
CA SER A 432 -2.33 47.76 22.72
C SER A 432 -3.38 48.83 23.06
N THR A 433 -3.24 49.99 22.49
CA THR A 433 -4.33 50.95 22.25
C THR A 433 -4.47 51.21 20.73
N LYS A 434 -5.48 50.90 20.21
CA LYS A 434 -6.56 51.46 19.33
C LYS A 434 -7.07 50.39 18.35
#